data_c745747e4a65ddecee5015fd3f1a19a5
#
_entry.id   c745747e4a65ddecee5015fd3f1a19a5
#
_cell.length_a   1.000
_cell.length_b   1.000
_cell.length_c   1.000
_cell.angle_alpha   90.00
_cell.angle_beta   90.00
_cell.angle_gamma   90.00
#
_symmetry.space_group_name_H-M   'P 1'
#
loop_
_entity.id
_entity.type
_entity.pdbx_description
1 polymer ?
#
loop_
_entity_poly.entity_id
_entity_poly.type
_entity_poly.pdbx_seq_one_letter_code
_entity_poly.pdbx_strand_id
1 'polypeptide(L)'
;MQTKTRLAITGLALVAAASAATPAVADGGAEQRQSELRCAHQFDEAQRVDMESFRDYDLPTWTAGHDDDAITVLAQGVWFQGRERIAEVLRGHFEGREATWTWTELTRAVDGCRTATILYDATYAVPSTGFRQRAYVSVTYTYKRGKWLSVIDQSTRVAGT
;
A
#
# COMPACT_ATOMS: atom_id res chain seq x y z
N MET A 1 97.73 21.61 -4.06
CA MET A 1 96.97 20.88 -5.10
C MET A 1 95.78 20.21 -4.39
N GLN A 2 94.58 20.76 -4.57
CA GLN A 2 93.37 20.21 -3.96
C GLN A 2 92.47 19.60 -5.02
N THR A 3 92.25 18.31 -4.91
CA THR A 3 91.43 17.52 -5.79
C THR A 3 90.01 17.54 -5.25
N LYS A 4 89.08 18.18 -6.00
CA LYS A 4 87.63 18.21 -5.65
C LYS A 4 86.96 16.96 -6.22
N THR A 5 86.48 16.08 -5.37
CA THR A 5 85.63 14.95 -5.71
C THR A 5 84.16 15.41 -5.78
N ARG A 6 83.51 15.24 -6.91
CA ARG A 6 82.08 15.53 -7.09
C ARG A 6 81.26 14.24 -6.83
N LEU A 7 80.40 14.30 -5.84
CA LEU A 7 79.43 13.26 -5.55
C LEU A 7 78.19 13.47 -6.46
N ALA A 8 77.83 12.49 -7.27
CA ALA A 8 76.62 12.48 -8.04
C ALA A 8 75.52 11.82 -7.20
N ILE A 9 74.43 12.59 -6.90
CA ILE A 9 73.25 12.07 -6.23
C ILE A 9 72.26 11.67 -7.31
N THR A 10 72.03 10.37 -7.45
CA THR A 10 70.96 9.81 -8.34
C THR A 10 69.66 9.82 -7.57
N GLY A 11 68.75 10.72 -7.92
CA GLY A 11 67.43 10.79 -7.33
C GLY A 11 66.53 9.69 -7.91
N LEU A 12 66.01 8.82 -7.03
CA LEU A 12 65.00 7.83 -7.35
C LEU A 12 63.62 8.47 -7.21
N ALA A 13 62.93 8.67 -8.33
CA ALA A 13 61.57 9.19 -8.34
C ALA A 13 60.59 8.05 -8.02
N LEU A 14 59.97 8.08 -6.84
CA LEU A 14 58.82 7.22 -6.49
C LEU A 14 57.59 7.77 -7.18
N VAL A 15 57.07 7.05 -8.16
CA VAL A 15 55.73 7.32 -8.73
C VAL A 15 54.70 6.64 -7.82
N ALA A 16 54.02 7.43 -6.99
CA ALA A 16 52.88 6.97 -6.24
C ALA A 16 51.65 6.86 -7.16
N ALA A 17 51.26 5.66 -7.51
CA ALA A 17 50.01 5.37 -8.21
C ALA A 17 48.85 5.60 -7.22
N ALA A 18 48.18 6.72 -7.32
CA ALA A 18 46.90 6.98 -6.62
C ALA A 18 45.79 6.14 -7.27
N SER A 19 45.45 5.02 -6.67
CA SER A 19 44.26 4.26 -7.02
C SER A 19 43.04 5.07 -6.59
N ALA A 20 42.36 5.72 -7.53
CA ALA A 20 41.07 6.34 -7.30
C ALA A 20 40.04 5.23 -7.08
N ALA A 21 39.69 4.98 -5.83
CA ALA A 21 38.53 4.19 -5.48
C ALA A 21 37.28 4.96 -5.95
N THR A 22 36.66 4.51 -7.03
CA THR A 22 35.34 4.97 -7.46
C THR A 22 34.33 4.57 -6.37
N PRO A 23 33.56 5.52 -5.79
CA PRO A 23 32.52 5.15 -4.85
C PRO A 23 31.46 4.32 -5.58
N ALA A 24 31.17 3.13 -5.07
CA ALA A 24 30.07 2.28 -5.50
C ALA A 24 28.74 2.95 -5.07
N VAL A 25 28.20 3.87 -5.88
CA VAL A 25 26.91 4.55 -5.67
C VAL A 25 25.76 3.83 -6.40
N ALA A 26 26.00 2.66 -6.98
CA ALA A 26 25.06 2.03 -7.91
C ALA A 26 24.03 1.07 -7.28
N ASP A 27 24.20 0.59 -6.05
CA ASP A 27 23.31 -0.47 -5.49
C ASP A 27 22.05 0.05 -4.81
N GLY A 28 22.08 1.19 -4.13
CA GLY A 28 20.92 1.69 -3.38
C GLY A 28 19.66 1.97 -4.21
N GLY A 29 19.81 2.37 -5.46
CA GLY A 29 18.66 2.68 -6.33
C GLY A 29 17.96 1.44 -6.90
N ALA A 30 18.66 0.32 -7.03
CA ALA A 30 18.07 -0.94 -7.49
C ALA A 30 17.29 -1.63 -6.36
N GLU A 31 17.85 -1.65 -5.17
CA GLU A 31 17.19 -2.20 -3.97
C GLU A 31 15.95 -1.42 -3.59
N GLN A 32 16.00 -0.08 -3.66
CA GLN A 32 14.85 0.77 -3.39
C GLN A 32 13.71 0.52 -4.39
N ARG A 33 14.00 0.48 -5.70
CA ARG A 33 13.01 0.15 -6.73
C ARG A 33 12.40 -1.23 -6.53
N GLN A 34 13.21 -2.22 -6.20
CA GLN A 34 12.72 -3.57 -5.91
C GLN A 34 11.81 -3.61 -4.68
N SER A 35 12.12 -2.82 -3.65
CA SER A 35 11.28 -2.65 -2.46
C SER A 35 9.94 -2.01 -2.81
N GLU A 36 9.95 -0.94 -3.61
CA GLU A 36 8.74 -0.24 -4.06
C GLU A 36 7.84 -1.14 -4.91
N LEU A 37 8.41 -1.91 -5.86
CA LEU A 37 7.67 -2.88 -6.66
C LEU A 37 7.03 -3.98 -5.82
N ARG A 38 7.74 -4.46 -4.80
CA ARG A 38 7.21 -5.45 -3.87
C ARG A 38 6.03 -4.91 -3.07
N CYS A 39 6.13 -3.67 -2.56
CA CYS A 39 5.03 -3.03 -1.85
C CYS A 39 3.82 -2.77 -2.74
N ALA A 40 4.03 -2.36 -3.98
CA ALA A 40 2.96 -2.18 -4.95
C ALA A 40 2.22 -3.50 -5.22
N HIS A 41 2.95 -4.59 -5.44
CA HIS A 41 2.35 -5.92 -5.61
C HIS A 41 1.60 -6.39 -4.36
N GLN A 42 2.16 -6.16 -3.16
CA GLN A 42 1.47 -6.48 -1.91
C GLN A 42 0.20 -5.63 -1.72
N PHE A 43 0.19 -4.39 -2.20
CA PHE A 43 -1.01 -3.55 -2.19
C PHE A 43 -2.08 -4.08 -3.15
N ASP A 44 -1.70 -4.49 -4.37
CA ASP A 44 -2.63 -5.11 -5.32
C ASP A 44 -3.33 -6.32 -4.70
N GLU A 45 -2.59 -7.15 -3.98
CA GLU A 45 -3.13 -8.32 -3.30
C GLU A 45 -4.04 -7.90 -2.13
N ALA A 46 -3.62 -6.96 -1.29
CA ALA A 46 -4.38 -6.55 -0.12
C ALA A 46 -5.74 -5.93 -0.50
N GLN A 47 -5.78 -5.02 -1.48
CA GLN A 47 -7.02 -4.42 -1.94
C GLN A 47 -7.94 -5.44 -2.63
N ARG A 48 -7.38 -6.39 -3.37
CA ARG A 48 -8.15 -7.47 -3.98
C ARG A 48 -8.80 -8.35 -2.92
N VAL A 49 -8.02 -8.78 -1.93
CA VAL A 49 -8.49 -9.61 -0.81
C VAL A 49 -9.57 -8.90 0.00
N ASP A 50 -9.42 -7.59 0.27
CA ASP A 50 -10.41 -6.78 0.97
C ASP A 50 -11.77 -6.81 0.24
N MET A 51 -11.79 -6.45 -1.03
CA MET A 51 -13.00 -6.37 -1.83
C MET A 51 -13.64 -7.74 -2.07
N GLU A 52 -12.83 -8.78 -2.32
CA GLU A 52 -13.31 -10.14 -2.55
C GLU A 52 -13.82 -10.79 -1.26
N SER A 53 -13.14 -10.62 -0.13
CA SER A 53 -13.60 -11.19 1.14
C SER A 53 -14.93 -10.59 1.58
N PHE A 54 -15.17 -9.31 1.33
CA PHE A 54 -16.48 -8.69 1.53
C PHE A 54 -17.54 -9.31 0.61
N ARG A 55 -17.26 -9.42 -0.70
CA ARG A 55 -18.16 -10.06 -1.67
C ARG A 55 -18.51 -11.48 -1.30
N ASP A 56 -17.51 -12.25 -0.86
CA ASP A 56 -17.61 -13.68 -0.63
C ASP A 56 -18.03 -14.03 0.82
N TYR A 57 -18.33 -12.99 1.62
CA TYR A 57 -18.78 -13.10 3.01
C TYR A 57 -17.77 -13.78 3.93
N ASP A 58 -16.48 -13.58 3.66
CA ASP A 58 -15.37 -14.09 4.48
C ASP A 58 -14.99 -13.06 5.55
N LEU A 59 -15.79 -12.99 6.62
CA LEU A 59 -15.57 -12.07 7.73
C LEU A 59 -14.18 -12.20 8.36
N PRO A 60 -13.62 -13.42 8.61
CA PRO A 60 -12.27 -13.53 9.17
C PRO A 60 -11.19 -12.88 8.30
N THR A 61 -11.21 -13.14 7.00
CA THR A 61 -10.24 -12.57 6.06
C THR A 61 -10.42 -11.06 5.92
N TRP A 62 -11.66 -10.58 5.78
CA TRP A 62 -11.98 -9.16 5.74
C TRP A 62 -11.49 -8.45 7.00
N THR A 63 -11.82 -8.97 8.18
CA THR A 63 -11.39 -8.41 9.47
C THR A 63 -9.85 -8.35 9.58
N ALA A 64 -9.13 -9.38 9.14
CA ALA A 64 -7.67 -9.41 9.19
C ALA A 64 -6.99 -8.38 8.25
N GLY A 65 -7.70 -7.90 7.24
CA GLY A 65 -7.28 -6.85 6.31
C GLY A 65 -7.43 -5.42 6.85
N HIS A 66 -8.10 -5.25 8.00
CA HIS A 66 -8.38 -3.93 8.59
C HIS A 66 -7.48 -3.64 9.80
N ASP A 67 -7.14 -2.37 9.98
CA ASP A 67 -6.42 -1.89 11.17
C ASP A 67 -7.33 -1.98 12.41
N ASP A 68 -6.73 -2.15 13.59
CA ASP A 68 -7.49 -2.23 14.85
C ASP A 68 -8.35 -0.98 15.09
N ASP A 69 -7.85 0.20 14.67
CA ASP A 69 -8.52 1.50 14.80
C ASP A 69 -9.18 1.97 13.50
N ALA A 70 -9.45 1.08 12.56
CA ALA A 70 -10.06 1.43 11.27
C ALA A 70 -11.35 2.23 11.43
N ILE A 71 -11.64 3.08 10.45
CA ILE A 71 -12.87 3.89 10.39
C ILE A 71 -13.65 3.49 9.14
N THR A 72 -14.95 3.29 9.29
CA THR A 72 -15.87 3.11 8.17
C THR A 72 -16.93 4.20 8.20
N VAL A 73 -17.15 4.86 7.06
CA VAL A 73 -18.24 5.82 6.83
C VAL A 73 -19.19 5.21 5.79
N LEU A 74 -20.37 4.83 6.25
CA LEU A 74 -21.39 4.26 5.37
C LEU A 74 -22.02 5.35 4.47
N ALA A 75 -22.57 4.94 3.35
CA ALA A 75 -23.16 5.84 2.34
C ALA A 75 -24.32 6.72 2.85
N GLN A 76 -24.87 6.41 4.03
CA GLN A 76 -25.87 7.20 4.74
C GLN A 76 -25.27 8.29 5.63
N GLY A 77 -23.93 8.40 5.70
CA GLY A 77 -23.21 9.36 6.54
C GLY A 77 -23.01 8.91 7.98
N VAL A 78 -23.41 7.69 8.35
CA VAL A 78 -23.12 7.12 9.67
C VAL A 78 -21.70 6.53 9.63
N TRP A 79 -20.93 6.73 10.70
CA TRP A 79 -19.56 6.24 10.79
C TRP A 79 -19.34 5.42 12.07
N PHE A 80 -18.36 4.53 11.99
CA PHE A 80 -17.93 3.65 13.07
C PHE A 80 -16.40 3.60 13.11
N GLN A 81 -15.86 3.40 14.31
CA GLN A 81 -14.43 3.23 14.54
C GLN A 81 -14.16 1.95 15.32
N GLY A 82 -13.04 1.33 14.99
CA GLY A 82 -12.59 0.06 15.55
C GLY A 82 -13.07 -1.13 14.72
N ARG A 83 -12.13 -1.96 14.29
CA ARG A 83 -12.35 -3.12 13.42
C ARG A 83 -13.46 -4.04 13.94
N GLU A 84 -13.45 -4.35 15.23
CA GLU A 84 -14.44 -5.24 15.84
C GLU A 84 -15.85 -4.61 15.81
N ARG A 85 -15.95 -3.30 16.07
CA ARG A 85 -17.22 -2.58 16.00
C ARG A 85 -17.76 -2.52 14.59
N ILE A 86 -16.90 -2.31 13.61
CA ILE A 86 -17.29 -2.30 12.19
C ILE A 86 -17.77 -3.69 11.77
N ALA A 87 -17.05 -4.75 12.14
CA ALA A 87 -17.45 -6.13 11.88
C ALA A 87 -18.82 -6.47 12.50
N GLU A 88 -19.09 -6.00 13.71
CA GLU A 88 -20.40 -6.16 14.37
C GLU A 88 -21.52 -5.48 13.58
N VAL A 89 -21.31 -4.24 13.14
CA VAL A 89 -22.31 -3.48 12.35
C VAL A 89 -22.58 -4.14 11.00
N LEU A 90 -21.55 -4.72 10.38
CA LEU A 90 -21.65 -5.41 9.09
C LEU A 90 -22.03 -6.89 9.21
N ARG A 91 -22.30 -7.38 10.41
CA ARG A 91 -22.66 -8.78 10.68
C ARG A 91 -23.81 -9.27 9.81
N GLY A 92 -24.84 -8.43 9.62
CA GLY A 92 -25.98 -8.79 8.77
C GLY A 92 -25.60 -9.09 7.32
N HIS A 93 -24.58 -8.42 6.78
CA HIS A 93 -24.04 -8.73 5.46
C HIS A 93 -23.36 -10.10 5.44
N PHE A 94 -22.44 -10.36 6.38
CA PHE A 94 -21.65 -11.58 6.42
C PHE A 94 -22.46 -12.84 6.76
N GLU A 95 -23.46 -12.72 7.66
CA GLU A 95 -24.32 -13.83 8.07
C GLU A 95 -25.46 -14.08 7.08
N GLY A 96 -26.07 -12.99 6.54
CA GLY A 96 -27.22 -13.08 5.65
C GLY A 96 -26.89 -13.65 4.29
N ARG A 97 -25.72 -13.34 3.74
CA ARG A 97 -25.21 -13.85 2.45
C ARG A 97 -26.16 -13.67 1.27
N GLU A 98 -27.00 -12.64 1.31
CA GLU A 98 -28.02 -12.37 0.29
C GLU A 98 -27.64 -11.23 -0.65
N ALA A 99 -26.67 -10.39 -0.24
CA ALA A 99 -26.28 -9.23 -1.00
C ALA A 99 -25.32 -9.61 -2.13
N THR A 100 -25.37 -8.85 -3.21
CA THR A 100 -24.33 -8.85 -4.23
C THR A 100 -23.48 -7.59 -4.08
N TRP A 101 -22.19 -7.75 -4.21
CA TRP A 101 -21.21 -6.67 -4.23
C TRP A 101 -20.42 -6.69 -5.52
N THR A 102 -20.50 -5.60 -6.27
CA THR A 102 -19.76 -5.42 -7.54
C THR A 102 -19.07 -4.08 -7.53
N TRP A 103 -17.88 -4.01 -8.12
CA TRP A 103 -17.09 -2.77 -8.17
C TRP A 103 -16.25 -2.68 -9.42
N THR A 104 -15.88 -1.45 -9.74
CA THR A 104 -14.88 -1.10 -10.75
C THR A 104 -13.95 -0.08 -10.14
N GLU A 105 -12.65 -0.30 -10.24
CA GLU A 105 -11.66 0.69 -9.83
C GLU A 105 -11.71 1.89 -10.79
N LEU A 106 -11.75 3.09 -10.24
CA LEU A 106 -11.70 4.35 -10.98
C LEU A 106 -10.29 4.94 -11.00
N THR A 107 -9.64 4.96 -9.85
CA THR A 107 -8.28 5.50 -9.71
C THR A 107 -7.64 5.03 -8.42
N ARG A 108 -6.32 5.07 -8.37
CA ARG A 108 -5.53 4.82 -7.16
C ARG A 108 -4.34 5.77 -7.06
N ALA A 109 -3.88 5.98 -5.83
CA ALA A 109 -2.62 6.64 -5.52
C ALA A 109 -1.86 5.78 -4.51
N VAL A 110 -0.57 5.53 -4.77
CA VAL A 110 0.29 4.73 -3.89
C VAL A 110 1.54 5.56 -3.58
N ASP A 111 1.82 5.78 -2.31
CA ASP A 111 3.00 6.48 -1.83
C ASP A 111 3.99 5.49 -1.22
N GLY A 112 4.74 4.84 -2.08
CA GLY A 112 5.75 3.83 -1.71
C GLY A 112 5.17 2.72 -0.82
N CYS A 113 5.93 2.36 0.23
CA CYS A 113 5.50 1.41 1.25
C CYS A 113 4.87 2.11 2.47
N ARG A 114 4.07 3.14 2.30
CA ARG A 114 3.52 3.94 3.41
C ARG A 114 2.01 3.97 3.41
N THR A 115 1.45 4.54 2.36
CA THR A 115 0.01 4.80 2.25
C THR A 115 -0.45 4.56 0.83
N ALA A 116 -1.65 4.02 0.68
CA ALA A 116 -2.31 3.92 -0.61
C ALA A 116 -3.79 4.29 -0.45
N THR A 117 -4.36 4.90 -1.48
CA THR A 117 -5.79 5.19 -1.56
C THR A 117 -6.31 4.72 -2.90
N ILE A 118 -7.48 4.10 -2.89
CA ILE A 118 -8.15 3.62 -4.10
C ILE A 118 -9.62 4.05 -4.08
N LEU A 119 -10.13 4.48 -5.22
CA LEU A 119 -11.51 4.87 -5.42
C LEU A 119 -12.21 3.86 -6.34
N TYR A 120 -13.35 3.36 -5.89
CA TYR A 120 -14.20 2.45 -6.64
C TYR A 120 -15.56 3.08 -6.97
N ASP A 121 -16.12 2.68 -8.09
CA ASP A 121 -17.56 2.75 -8.37
C ASP A 121 -18.16 1.40 -8.02
N ALA A 122 -18.95 1.36 -6.95
CA ALA A 122 -19.43 0.11 -6.39
C ALA A 122 -20.97 0.07 -6.30
N THR A 123 -21.52 -1.14 -6.39
CA THR A 123 -22.94 -1.39 -6.20
C THR A 123 -23.15 -2.50 -5.18
N TYR A 124 -23.93 -2.18 -4.16
CA TYR A 124 -24.46 -3.13 -3.19
C TYR A 124 -25.94 -3.37 -3.48
N ALA A 125 -26.35 -4.61 -3.63
CA ALA A 125 -27.76 -4.93 -3.89
C ALA A 125 -28.18 -6.17 -3.09
N VAL A 126 -29.44 -6.17 -2.62
CA VAL A 126 -30.10 -7.30 -1.96
C VAL A 126 -31.29 -7.68 -2.84
N PRO A 127 -31.14 -8.65 -3.76
CA PRO A 127 -32.18 -8.99 -4.73
C PRO A 127 -33.51 -9.41 -4.11
N SER A 128 -33.49 -10.09 -2.97
CA SER A 128 -34.68 -10.55 -2.24
C SER A 128 -35.60 -9.42 -1.78
N THR A 129 -35.03 -8.24 -1.52
CA THR A 129 -35.80 -7.03 -1.08
C THR A 129 -35.93 -5.98 -2.18
N GLY A 130 -35.26 -6.15 -3.31
CA GLY A 130 -35.13 -5.11 -4.34
C GLY A 130 -34.24 -3.94 -3.94
N PHE A 131 -33.52 -4.02 -2.82
CA PHE A 131 -32.60 -2.96 -2.41
C PHE A 131 -31.39 -2.91 -3.36
N ARG A 132 -31.06 -1.69 -3.80
CA ARG A 132 -29.88 -1.41 -4.60
C ARG A 132 -29.32 -0.03 -4.25
N GLN A 133 -28.01 0.04 -4.06
CA GLN A 133 -27.32 1.28 -3.79
C GLN A 133 -26.00 1.31 -4.58
N ARG A 134 -25.80 2.32 -5.41
CA ARG A 134 -24.52 2.65 -6.01
C ARG A 134 -23.81 3.72 -5.20
N ALA A 135 -22.53 3.57 -4.99
CA ALA A 135 -21.72 4.51 -4.24
C ALA A 135 -20.31 4.62 -4.83
N TYR A 136 -19.69 5.78 -4.66
CA TYR A 136 -18.24 5.88 -4.72
C TYR A 136 -17.69 5.46 -3.37
N VAL A 137 -16.75 4.50 -3.41
CA VAL A 137 -16.11 3.94 -2.21
C VAL A 137 -14.64 4.27 -2.27
N SER A 138 -14.15 5.03 -1.30
CA SER A 138 -12.75 5.37 -1.15
C SER A 138 -12.16 4.58 0.00
N VAL A 139 -11.14 3.77 -0.26
CA VAL A 139 -10.45 3.00 0.77
C VAL A 139 -9.01 3.48 0.86
N THR A 140 -8.60 3.84 2.07
CA THR A 140 -7.22 4.23 2.39
C THR A 140 -6.56 3.12 3.20
N TYR A 141 -5.37 2.75 2.75
CA TYR A 141 -4.54 1.72 3.37
C TYR A 141 -3.26 2.32 3.93
N THR A 142 -2.73 1.70 4.96
CA THR A 142 -1.39 1.96 5.50
C THR A 142 -0.58 0.67 5.56
N TYR A 143 0.73 0.79 5.30
CA TYR A 143 1.63 -0.35 5.42
C TYR A 143 2.16 -0.44 6.85
N LYS A 144 1.71 -1.44 7.59
CA LYS A 144 2.10 -1.69 8.98
C LYS A 144 2.55 -3.14 9.17
N ARG A 145 3.68 -3.34 9.85
CA ARG A 145 4.16 -4.68 10.24
C ARG A 145 4.24 -5.67 9.07
N GLY A 146 4.68 -5.18 7.90
CA GLY A 146 4.88 -6.01 6.72
C GLY A 146 3.64 -6.28 5.87
N LYS A 147 2.50 -5.65 6.16
CA LYS A 147 1.25 -5.80 5.39
C LYS A 147 0.49 -4.48 5.23
N TRP A 148 -0.31 -4.40 4.19
CA TRP A 148 -1.26 -3.32 3.98
C TRP A 148 -2.53 -3.60 4.79
N LEU A 149 -3.00 -2.57 5.51
CA LEU A 149 -4.24 -2.62 6.29
C LEU A 149 -5.13 -1.45 5.89
N SER A 150 -6.41 -1.70 5.66
CA SER A 150 -7.42 -0.67 5.51
C SER A 150 -7.55 0.11 6.81
N VAL A 151 -7.44 1.44 6.73
CA VAL A 151 -7.55 2.35 7.88
C VAL A 151 -8.77 3.25 7.78
N ILE A 152 -9.22 3.57 6.55
CA ILE A 152 -10.46 4.32 6.33
C ILE A 152 -11.14 3.74 5.10
N ASP A 153 -12.40 3.38 5.24
CA ASP A 153 -13.35 3.08 4.18
C ASP A 153 -14.48 4.10 4.23
N GLN A 154 -14.68 4.81 3.13
CA GLN A 154 -15.72 5.82 3.04
C GLN A 154 -16.56 5.62 1.79
N SER A 155 -17.86 5.51 1.98
CA SER A 155 -18.86 5.40 0.92
C SER A 155 -19.61 6.71 0.75
N THR A 156 -19.83 7.13 -0.50
CA THR A 156 -20.68 8.27 -0.85
C THR A 156 -21.71 7.83 -1.88
N ARG A 157 -22.99 7.92 -1.53
CA ARG A 157 -24.08 7.52 -2.43
C ARG A 157 -24.07 8.34 -3.73
N VAL A 158 -24.20 7.66 -4.87
CA VAL A 158 -24.45 8.31 -6.16
C VAL A 158 -25.93 8.63 -6.25
N ALA A 159 -26.26 9.91 -6.47
CA ALA A 159 -27.65 10.35 -6.58
C ALA A 159 -28.32 9.78 -7.84
N GLY A 160 -29.61 9.44 -7.73
CA GLY A 160 -30.43 8.98 -8.88
C GLY A 160 -30.26 7.52 -9.26
N THR A 161 -29.66 6.69 -8.38
CA THR A 161 -29.51 5.23 -8.61
C THR A 161 -30.21 4.43 -7.56
#